data_c24d49d8aa3354fc7576686aaf163a51
#
_entry.id   c24d49d8aa3354fc7576686aaf163a51
#
_cell.length_a   1.000
_cell.length_b   1.000
_cell.length_c   1.000
_cell.angle_alpha   90.00
_cell.angle_beta   90.00
_cell.angle_gamma   90.00
#
_symmetry.space_group_name_H-M   'P 1'
#
loop_
_entity.id
_entity.type
_entity.pdbx_description
1 polymer ?
#
loop_
_entity_poly.entity_id
_entity_poly.type
_entity_poly.pdbx_seq_one_letter_code
_entity_poly.pdbx_strand_id
1 'polypeptide(L)'
;MSLDFFSLHMKQISLTTTFTVFDSIDDLKTADKELMQQAIAARKKAYAPYSKFTVGAAILLDNGQVVLGSNQENAAYPSGLCAERVAIFYAGANYPEAKIIKLYITASPEDRDLDQPIPPCGSCRQSIAEYEIKQEAPIEILFMGGKGKIYQSDSLKNLLPFMFDKNYL
;
A
#
# COMPACT_ATOMS: atom_id res chain seq x y z
N MET A 1 44.50 7.58 36.20
CA MET A 1 44.25 6.65 35.07
C MET A 1 42.93 7.04 34.43
N SER A 2 43.01 7.82 33.35
CA SER A 2 41.86 8.24 32.55
C SER A 2 41.48 7.05 31.68
N LEU A 3 40.30 6.51 31.90
CA LEU A 3 39.69 5.53 31.00
C LEU A 3 39.11 6.30 29.79
N ASP A 4 39.97 6.48 28.79
CA ASP A 4 39.50 6.88 27.45
C ASP A 4 38.64 5.71 26.89
N PHE A 5 37.38 5.72 27.27
CA PHE A 5 36.36 4.87 26.65
C PHE A 5 36.24 5.26 25.17
N PHE A 6 36.55 4.34 24.31
CA PHE A 6 36.35 4.27 22.87
C PHE A 6 35.42 5.38 22.33
N SER A 7 36.02 6.30 21.59
CA SER A 7 35.25 7.17 20.69
C SER A 7 34.57 6.28 19.61
N LEU A 8 33.41 5.80 19.92
CA LEU A 8 32.54 5.17 18.94
C LEU A 8 32.20 6.22 17.88
N HIS A 9 32.77 6.07 16.69
CA HIS A 9 32.47 6.92 15.55
C HIS A 9 31.06 6.58 15.05
N MET A 10 30.04 7.00 15.81
CA MET A 10 28.64 6.88 15.41
C MET A 10 28.30 8.02 14.46
N LYS A 11 27.67 7.67 13.32
CA LYS A 11 27.05 8.62 12.42
C LYS A 11 25.55 8.44 12.47
N GLN A 12 24.86 9.56 12.60
CA GLN A 12 23.40 9.58 12.43
C GLN A 12 23.08 9.90 10.98
N ILE A 13 22.09 9.20 10.43
CA ILE A 13 21.47 9.54 9.15
C ILE A 13 20.01 9.90 9.40
N SER A 14 19.52 10.89 8.68
CA SER A 14 18.10 11.28 8.73
C SER A 14 17.48 10.97 7.38
N LEU A 15 16.29 10.37 7.41
CA LEU A 15 15.47 10.10 6.23
C LEU A 15 14.20 10.92 6.35
N THR A 16 13.86 11.65 5.31
CA THR A 16 12.63 12.42 5.23
C THR A 16 11.68 11.74 4.26
N THR A 17 10.46 11.51 4.69
CA THR A 17 9.37 11.01 3.83
C THR A 17 8.34 12.10 3.61
N THR A 18 7.79 12.17 2.41
CA THR A 18 6.83 13.20 2.03
C THR A 18 5.53 12.57 1.54
N PHE A 19 4.41 13.13 1.98
CA PHE A 19 3.07 12.74 1.57
C PHE A 19 2.27 13.96 1.16
N THR A 20 1.51 13.84 0.08
CA THR A 20 0.43 14.79 -0.23
C THR A 20 -0.82 14.35 0.55
N VAL A 21 -1.52 15.32 1.16
CA VAL A 21 -2.72 15.06 1.96
C VAL A 21 -3.90 15.76 1.32
N PHE A 22 -4.97 15.01 1.06
CA PHE A 22 -6.27 15.51 0.65
C PHE A 22 -7.24 15.38 1.83
N ASP A 23 -8.10 16.35 2.05
CA ASP A 23 -9.05 16.32 3.17
C ASP A 23 -10.20 15.34 2.91
N SER A 24 -10.53 15.10 1.64
CA SER A 24 -11.58 14.15 1.23
C SER A 24 -11.36 13.60 -0.17
N ILE A 25 -12.18 12.61 -0.55
CA ILE A 25 -12.20 12.04 -1.90
C ILE A 25 -12.62 13.09 -2.96
N ASP A 26 -13.31 14.15 -2.55
CA ASP A 26 -13.77 15.20 -3.46
C ASP A 26 -12.64 16.12 -3.91
N ASP A 27 -11.53 16.14 -3.20
CA ASP A 27 -10.33 16.91 -3.55
C ASP A 27 -9.43 16.19 -4.57
N LEU A 28 -9.73 14.92 -4.86
CA LEU A 28 -9.00 14.14 -5.87
C LEU A 28 -9.42 14.58 -7.28
N LYS A 29 -8.49 14.44 -8.24
CA LYS A 29 -8.83 14.51 -9.66
C LYS A 29 -9.86 13.42 -10.02
N THR A 30 -10.69 13.68 -11.01
CA THR A 30 -11.79 12.79 -11.42
C THR A 30 -11.35 11.33 -11.58
N ALA A 31 -10.26 11.08 -12.31
CA ALA A 31 -9.74 9.73 -12.52
C ALA A 31 -9.30 9.05 -11.22
N ASP A 32 -8.61 9.78 -10.31
CA ASP A 32 -8.18 9.24 -9.02
C ASP A 32 -9.38 8.97 -8.09
N LYS A 33 -10.38 9.84 -8.15
CA LYS A 33 -11.64 9.66 -7.42
C LYS A 33 -12.38 8.39 -7.87
N GLU A 34 -12.50 8.17 -9.17
CA GLU A 34 -13.15 6.98 -9.73
C GLU A 34 -12.43 5.69 -9.30
N LEU A 35 -11.10 5.68 -9.32
CA LEU A 35 -10.30 4.52 -8.90
C LEU A 35 -10.38 4.27 -7.39
N MET A 36 -10.40 5.33 -6.57
CA MET A 36 -10.64 5.19 -5.13
C MET A 36 -12.05 4.65 -4.85
N GLN A 37 -13.05 5.06 -5.61
CA GLN A 37 -14.41 4.51 -5.51
C GLN A 37 -14.46 3.02 -5.87
N GLN A 38 -13.66 2.58 -6.85
CA GLN A 38 -13.52 1.16 -7.17
C GLN A 38 -12.86 0.37 -6.03
N ALA A 39 -11.84 0.92 -5.37
CA ALA A 39 -11.26 0.32 -4.17
C ALA A 39 -12.30 0.21 -3.03
N ILE A 40 -13.13 1.24 -2.81
CA ILE A 40 -14.23 1.23 -1.84
C ILE A 40 -15.26 0.15 -2.19
N ALA A 41 -15.59 0.00 -3.46
CA ALA A 41 -16.51 -1.05 -3.92
C ALA A 41 -15.91 -2.46 -3.75
N ALA A 42 -14.61 -2.63 -4.00
CA ALA A 42 -13.89 -3.88 -3.76
C ALA A 42 -13.86 -4.25 -2.27
N ARG A 43 -13.68 -3.27 -1.36
CA ARG A 43 -13.72 -3.47 0.10
C ARG A 43 -15.01 -4.17 0.56
N LYS A 44 -16.14 -3.83 -0.04
CA LYS A 44 -17.45 -4.44 0.31
C LYS A 44 -17.54 -5.94 -0.03
N LYS A 45 -16.60 -6.46 -0.82
CA LYS A 45 -16.50 -7.89 -1.19
C LYS A 45 -15.45 -8.65 -0.37
N ALA A 46 -14.89 -8.03 0.65
CA ALA A 46 -13.89 -8.66 1.52
C ALA A 46 -14.47 -9.88 2.25
N TYR A 47 -13.63 -10.89 2.44
CA TYR A 47 -13.93 -12.02 3.31
C TYR A 47 -13.16 -11.86 4.61
N ALA A 48 -13.79 -11.26 5.62
CA ALA A 48 -13.18 -10.92 6.90
C ALA A 48 -13.99 -11.43 8.11
N PRO A 49 -14.27 -12.76 8.20
CA PRO A 49 -15.16 -13.30 9.23
C PRO A 49 -14.57 -13.21 10.64
N TYR A 50 -13.25 -13.11 10.77
CA TYR A 50 -12.54 -13.15 12.05
C TYR A 50 -12.30 -11.75 12.59
N SER A 51 -11.65 -10.88 11.80
CA SER A 51 -11.28 -9.54 12.24
C SER A 51 -12.41 -8.52 12.11
N LYS A 52 -13.40 -8.76 11.23
CA LYS A 52 -14.40 -7.77 10.83
C LYS A 52 -13.78 -6.48 10.27
N PHE A 53 -12.54 -6.57 9.79
CA PHE A 53 -11.79 -5.48 9.20
C PHE A 53 -11.65 -5.69 7.70
N THR A 54 -12.32 -4.83 6.93
CA THR A 54 -12.40 -4.95 5.47
C THR A 54 -11.42 -4.02 4.78
N VAL A 55 -10.72 -4.52 3.77
CA VAL A 55 -9.77 -3.78 2.96
C VAL A 55 -10.11 -3.97 1.49
N GLY A 56 -10.05 -2.88 0.73
CA GLY A 56 -10.18 -2.90 -0.72
C GLY A 56 -9.00 -2.22 -1.38
N ALA A 57 -8.60 -2.74 -2.52
CA ALA A 57 -7.52 -2.19 -3.34
C ALA A 57 -7.94 -2.09 -4.80
N ALA A 58 -7.46 -1.05 -5.49
CA ALA A 58 -7.54 -0.91 -6.94
C ALA A 58 -6.17 -0.53 -7.49
N ILE A 59 -5.70 -1.25 -8.50
CA ILE A 59 -4.42 -1.01 -9.18
C ILE A 59 -4.72 -0.53 -10.59
N LEU A 60 -4.11 0.60 -10.98
CA LEU A 60 -4.09 1.06 -12.36
C LEU A 60 -2.80 0.61 -13.04
N LEU A 61 -2.93 -0.07 -14.16
CA LEU A 61 -1.81 -0.47 -15.02
C LEU A 61 -1.60 0.52 -16.15
N ASP A 62 -0.40 0.56 -16.72
CA ASP A 62 -0.01 1.44 -17.84
C ASP A 62 -0.77 1.14 -19.14
N ASN A 63 -1.30 -0.07 -19.30
CA ASN A 63 -2.16 -0.45 -20.40
C ASN A 63 -3.64 -0.07 -20.20
N GLY A 64 -3.96 0.69 -19.15
CA GLY A 64 -5.30 1.14 -18.81
C GLY A 64 -6.19 0.14 -18.07
N GLN A 65 -5.70 -1.09 -17.83
CA GLN A 65 -6.45 -2.07 -17.04
C GLN A 65 -6.49 -1.68 -15.57
N VAL A 66 -7.62 -1.99 -14.93
CA VAL A 66 -7.79 -1.83 -13.48
C VAL A 66 -7.96 -3.20 -12.84
N VAL A 67 -7.11 -3.49 -11.86
CA VAL A 67 -7.15 -4.74 -11.10
C VAL A 67 -7.64 -4.45 -9.68
N LEU A 68 -8.66 -5.18 -9.25
CA LEU A 68 -9.27 -5.01 -7.93
C LEU A 68 -8.87 -6.15 -7.00
N GLY A 69 -8.77 -5.84 -5.71
CA GLY A 69 -8.54 -6.82 -4.65
C GLY A 69 -9.34 -6.49 -3.40
N SER A 70 -9.68 -7.51 -2.64
CA SER A 70 -10.21 -7.39 -1.28
C SER A 70 -9.52 -8.42 -0.39
N ASN A 71 -9.40 -8.13 0.92
CA ASN A 71 -8.74 -9.07 1.82
C ASN A 71 -9.54 -10.37 1.93
N GLN A 72 -8.79 -11.48 2.00
CA GLN A 72 -9.31 -12.84 2.09
C GLN A 72 -8.69 -13.49 3.32
N GLU A 73 -9.45 -13.57 4.40
CA GLU A 73 -9.01 -14.19 5.64
C GLU A 73 -9.05 -15.71 5.55
N ASN A 74 -8.30 -16.35 6.41
CA ASN A 74 -8.26 -17.79 6.55
C ASN A 74 -8.09 -18.12 8.04
N ALA A 75 -8.73 -19.20 8.51
CA ALA A 75 -8.56 -19.72 9.88
C ALA A 75 -7.08 -20.05 10.16
N ALA A 76 -6.33 -20.50 9.16
CA ALA A 76 -4.88 -20.54 9.18
C ALA A 76 -4.35 -19.16 8.77
N TYR A 77 -4.16 -18.27 9.70
CA TYR A 77 -3.83 -16.84 9.48
C TYR A 77 -2.71 -16.58 8.45
N PRO A 78 -1.61 -17.34 8.39
CA PRO A 78 -0.57 -17.14 7.37
C PRO A 78 -1.07 -17.35 5.94
N SER A 79 -2.18 -18.08 5.73
CA SER A 79 -2.76 -18.34 4.41
C SER A 79 -3.67 -17.20 3.91
N GLY A 80 -4.05 -16.27 4.79
CA GLY A 80 -4.82 -15.10 4.43
C GLY A 80 -4.01 -14.07 3.63
N LEU A 81 -4.70 -13.29 2.78
CA LEU A 81 -4.09 -12.23 1.99
C LEU A 81 -4.81 -10.89 2.21
N CYS A 82 -4.01 -9.83 2.35
CA CYS A 82 -4.50 -8.46 2.28
C CYS A 82 -4.95 -8.12 0.86
N ALA A 83 -5.84 -7.15 0.71
CA ALA A 83 -6.39 -6.70 -0.57
C ALA A 83 -5.31 -6.30 -1.58
N GLU A 84 -4.27 -5.60 -1.11
CA GLU A 84 -3.14 -5.16 -1.94
C GLU A 84 -2.40 -6.35 -2.56
N ARG A 85 -2.16 -7.41 -1.78
CA ARG A 85 -1.50 -8.62 -2.28
C ARG A 85 -2.39 -9.45 -3.21
N VAL A 86 -3.70 -9.49 -2.97
CA VAL A 86 -4.65 -10.09 -3.91
C VAL A 86 -4.58 -9.38 -5.26
N ALA A 87 -4.64 -8.04 -5.26
CA ALA A 87 -4.61 -7.26 -6.50
C ALA A 87 -3.24 -7.35 -7.20
N ILE A 88 -2.13 -7.17 -6.49
CA ILE A 88 -0.80 -7.08 -7.10
C ILE A 88 -0.34 -8.43 -7.67
N PHE A 89 -0.63 -9.54 -6.99
CA PHE A 89 -0.28 -10.87 -7.47
C PHE A 89 -1.13 -11.27 -8.68
N TYR A 90 -2.42 -10.91 -8.68
CA TYR A 90 -3.27 -11.09 -9.85
C TYR A 90 -2.75 -10.26 -11.04
N ALA A 91 -2.41 -8.99 -10.82
CA ALA A 91 -1.81 -8.14 -11.85
C ALA A 91 -0.53 -8.76 -12.42
N GLY A 92 0.39 -9.21 -11.57
CA GLY A 92 1.63 -9.83 -11.99
C GLY A 92 1.46 -11.15 -12.76
N ALA A 93 0.42 -11.94 -12.41
CA ALA A 93 0.13 -13.20 -13.07
C ALA A 93 -0.57 -13.04 -14.43
N ASN A 94 -1.47 -12.04 -14.57
CA ASN A 94 -2.32 -11.87 -15.76
C ASN A 94 -1.81 -10.79 -16.72
N TYR A 95 -1.01 -9.85 -16.21
CA TYR A 95 -0.44 -8.74 -16.98
C TYR A 95 1.07 -8.59 -16.70
N PRO A 96 1.89 -9.63 -16.95
CA PRO A 96 3.30 -9.67 -16.50
C PRO A 96 4.18 -8.57 -17.09
N GLU A 97 3.80 -8.04 -18.25
CA GLU A 97 4.54 -6.98 -18.95
C GLU A 97 4.04 -5.56 -18.61
N ALA A 98 2.86 -5.45 -17.97
CA ALA A 98 2.30 -4.15 -17.65
C ALA A 98 2.92 -3.58 -16.37
N LYS A 99 3.14 -2.26 -16.36
CA LYS A 99 3.61 -1.55 -15.16
C LYS A 99 2.45 -1.08 -14.30
N ILE A 100 2.63 -1.18 -13.00
CA ILE A 100 1.69 -0.63 -12.03
C ILE A 100 1.97 0.87 -11.92
N ILE A 101 1.00 1.70 -12.25
CA ILE A 101 1.11 3.16 -12.17
C ILE A 101 0.70 3.66 -10.80
N LYS A 102 -0.49 3.19 -10.34
CA LYS A 102 -1.06 3.63 -9.07
C LYS A 102 -1.72 2.48 -8.32
N LEU A 103 -1.69 2.58 -7.00
CA LEU A 103 -2.40 1.70 -6.07
C LEU A 103 -3.26 2.53 -5.13
N TYR A 104 -4.55 2.22 -5.07
CA TYR A 104 -5.54 2.84 -4.18
C TYR A 104 -5.95 1.84 -3.12
N ILE A 105 -5.98 2.27 -1.85
CA ILE A 105 -6.28 1.41 -0.71
C ILE A 105 -7.31 2.10 0.19
N THR A 106 -8.33 1.37 0.60
CA THR A 106 -9.25 1.79 1.66
C THR A 106 -9.46 0.67 2.65
N ALA A 107 -9.52 1.00 3.93
CA ALA A 107 -9.67 0.01 5.00
C ALA A 107 -10.53 0.56 6.14
N SER A 108 -11.41 -0.28 6.68
CA SER A 108 -12.24 0.06 7.84
C SER A 108 -12.84 -1.19 8.47
N PRO A 109 -13.16 -1.21 9.77
CA PRO A 109 -14.04 -2.23 10.35
C PRO A 109 -15.44 -2.17 9.71
N GLU A 110 -16.17 -3.29 9.82
CA GLU A 110 -17.55 -3.38 9.28
C GLU A 110 -18.56 -2.52 10.05
N ASP A 111 -18.34 -2.30 11.34
CA ASP A 111 -19.27 -1.65 12.27
C ASP A 111 -19.15 -0.12 12.31
N ARG A 112 -18.07 0.46 11.75
CA ARG A 112 -17.85 1.91 11.72
C ARG A 112 -16.88 2.30 10.62
N ASP A 113 -16.97 3.54 10.15
CA ASP A 113 -15.97 4.12 9.26
C ASP A 113 -14.86 4.81 10.05
N LEU A 114 -13.62 4.39 9.82
CA LEU A 114 -12.44 5.11 10.29
C LEU A 114 -12.17 6.31 9.39
N ASP A 115 -11.79 7.44 9.99
CA ASP A 115 -11.39 8.67 9.29
C ASP A 115 -9.86 8.83 9.18
N GLN A 116 -9.10 7.98 9.87
CA GLN A 116 -7.64 7.94 9.79
C GLN A 116 -7.21 7.15 8.56
N PRO A 117 -6.28 7.69 7.74
CA PRO A 117 -5.70 6.94 6.62
C PRO A 117 -4.98 5.68 7.11
N ILE A 118 -5.32 4.54 6.53
CA ILE A 118 -4.75 3.24 6.89
C ILE A 118 -3.73 2.85 5.82
N PRO A 119 -2.43 2.86 6.14
CA PRO A 119 -1.38 2.48 5.18
C PRO A 119 -1.33 0.97 4.98
N PRO A 120 -0.70 0.50 3.88
CA PRO A 120 -0.42 -0.92 3.67
C PRO A 120 0.46 -1.48 4.80
N CYS A 121 0.17 -2.71 5.23
CA CYS A 121 0.94 -3.39 6.27
C CYS A 121 2.37 -3.73 5.79
N GLY A 122 3.26 -4.14 6.69
CA GLY A 122 4.66 -4.44 6.36
C GLY A 122 4.83 -5.46 5.25
N SER A 123 4.04 -6.55 5.26
CA SER A 123 4.06 -7.58 4.20
C SER A 123 3.60 -7.03 2.84
N CYS A 124 2.60 -6.13 2.84
CA CYS A 124 2.15 -5.49 1.61
C CYS A 124 3.19 -4.51 1.08
N ARG A 125 3.85 -3.73 1.96
CA ARG A 125 4.94 -2.83 1.55
C ARG A 125 6.07 -3.61 0.89
N GLN A 126 6.50 -4.73 1.46
CA GLN A 126 7.53 -5.58 0.86
C GLN A 126 7.07 -6.18 -0.49
N SER A 127 5.81 -6.61 -0.59
CA SER A 127 5.28 -7.12 -1.86
C SER A 127 5.20 -6.03 -2.94
N ILE A 128 4.80 -4.81 -2.60
CA ILE A 128 4.76 -3.67 -3.53
C ILE A 128 6.18 -3.28 -3.96
N ALA A 129 7.16 -3.32 -3.02
CA ALA A 129 8.57 -3.02 -3.29
C ALA A 129 9.12 -3.89 -4.42
N GLU A 130 8.83 -5.19 -4.44
CA GLU A 130 9.28 -6.12 -5.47
C GLU A 130 8.82 -5.67 -6.87
N TYR A 131 7.57 -5.23 -7.00
CA TYR A 131 7.03 -4.76 -8.28
C TYR A 131 7.59 -3.40 -8.69
N GLU A 132 7.76 -2.47 -7.73
CA GLU A 132 8.38 -1.16 -8.00
C GLU A 132 9.83 -1.32 -8.49
N ILE A 133 10.58 -2.26 -7.91
CA ILE A 133 11.94 -2.57 -8.32
C ILE A 133 11.98 -3.32 -9.66
N LYS A 134 11.11 -4.34 -9.84
CA LYS A 134 11.02 -5.13 -11.08
C LYS A 134 10.75 -4.26 -12.29
N GLN A 135 9.83 -3.30 -12.17
CA GLN A 135 9.41 -2.42 -13.27
C GLN A 135 10.32 -1.19 -13.47
N GLU A 136 11.29 -0.96 -12.56
CA GLU A 136 12.21 0.18 -12.55
C GLU A 136 11.49 1.54 -12.63
N ALA A 137 10.32 1.63 -12.02
CA ALA A 137 9.49 2.83 -12.01
C ALA A 137 8.68 2.90 -10.70
N PRO A 138 8.47 4.10 -10.13
CA PRO A 138 7.72 4.25 -8.88
C PRO A 138 6.26 3.86 -9.05
N ILE A 139 5.66 3.39 -7.95
CA ILE A 139 4.23 3.15 -7.82
C ILE A 139 3.66 4.23 -6.92
N GLU A 140 2.75 5.05 -7.44
CA GLU A 140 2.03 6.02 -6.65
C GLU A 140 0.99 5.31 -5.77
N ILE A 141 0.96 5.61 -4.47
CA ILE A 141 0.11 4.91 -3.51
C ILE A 141 -0.79 5.91 -2.79
N LEU A 142 -2.10 5.75 -2.95
CA LEU A 142 -3.11 6.53 -2.25
C LEU A 142 -3.82 5.63 -1.24
N PHE A 143 -3.92 6.06 0.01
CA PHE A 143 -4.60 5.27 1.04
C PHE A 143 -5.45 6.14 1.97
N MET A 144 -6.59 5.58 2.38
CA MET A 144 -7.55 6.21 3.28
C MET A 144 -8.17 5.20 4.25
N GLY A 145 -8.88 5.70 5.23
CA GLY A 145 -9.81 4.91 6.04
C GLY A 145 -11.09 4.57 5.30
N GLY A 146 -12.20 4.43 6.04
CA GLY A 146 -13.54 4.30 5.47
C GLY A 146 -14.05 5.60 4.86
N LYS A 147 -13.56 6.75 5.36
CA LYS A 147 -13.87 8.12 4.95
C LYS A 147 -12.73 9.05 5.34
N GLY A 148 -12.87 10.36 5.05
CA GLY A 148 -11.96 11.41 5.51
C GLY A 148 -10.71 11.55 4.66
N LYS A 149 -9.59 11.80 5.31
CA LYS A 149 -8.33 12.16 4.65
C LYS A 149 -7.75 11.03 3.82
N ILE A 150 -7.09 11.42 2.73
CA ILE A 150 -6.33 10.54 1.85
C ILE A 150 -4.87 10.97 1.89
N TYR A 151 -3.97 10.02 2.10
CA TYR A 151 -2.54 10.23 1.98
C TYR A 151 -2.06 9.64 0.66
N GLN A 152 -1.27 10.40 -0.07
CA GLN A 152 -0.64 10.01 -1.32
C GLN A 152 0.88 10.01 -1.14
N SER A 153 1.49 8.91 -1.55
CA SER A 153 2.94 8.76 -1.67
C SER A 153 3.31 8.55 -3.12
N ASP A 154 4.33 9.24 -3.61
CA ASP A 154 4.80 9.13 -4.99
C ASP A 154 5.59 7.82 -5.25
N SER A 155 5.98 7.11 -4.21
CA SER A 155 6.73 5.85 -4.29
C SER A 155 6.61 5.08 -2.98
N LEU A 156 6.73 3.76 -3.06
CA LEU A 156 6.81 2.92 -1.86
C LEU A 156 8.00 3.27 -0.96
N LYS A 157 9.07 3.86 -1.50
CA LYS A 157 10.25 4.27 -0.71
C LYS A 157 9.91 5.19 0.47
N ASN A 158 8.85 5.99 0.35
CA ASN A 158 8.36 6.82 1.46
C ASN A 158 7.73 5.99 2.60
N LEU A 159 7.22 4.80 2.29
CA LEU A 159 6.58 3.89 3.26
C LEU A 159 7.50 2.78 3.76
N LEU A 160 8.59 2.51 3.03
CA LEU A 160 9.60 1.50 3.36
C LEU A 160 11.01 1.98 2.97
N PRO A 161 11.59 2.93 3.73
CA PRO A 161 12.90 3.53 3.39
C PRO A 161 14.06 2.54 3.30
N PHE A 162 14.05 1.48 4.11
CA PHE A 162 15.02 0.39 4.10
C PHE A 162 14.33 -0.90 3.63
N MET A 163 14.08 -1.00 2.33
CA MET A 163 13.47 -2.19 1.75
C MET A 163 14.54 -3.25 1.45
N PHE A 164 14.18 -4.52 1.63
CA PHE A 164 14.97 -5.64 1.16
C PHE A 164 14.67 -5.89 -0.33
N ASP A 165 15.71 -6.02 -1.15
CA ASP A 165 15.58 -6.21 -2.59
C ASP A 165 16.62 -7.16 -3.18
N LYS A 166 16.49 -7.43 -4.49
CA LYS A 166 17.38 -8.35 -5.24
C LYS A 166 18.86 -7.95 -5.21
N ASN A 167 19.20 -6.71 -4.87
CA ASN A 167 20.59 -6.25 -4.84
C ASN A 167 21.36 -6.80 -3.63
N TYR A 168 20.66 -7.42 -2.67
CA TYR A 168 21.27 -8.09 -1.51
C TYR A 168 21.42 -9.61 -1.72
N LEU A 169 20.97 -10.14 -2.86
CA LEU A 169 21.09 -11.57 -3.24
C LEU A 169 22.20 -11.77 -4.25
#